data_fa4b541142e4202bc48f2e9ecd9c5740
#
_entry.id   fa4b541142e4202bc48f2e9ecd9c5740
#
_cell.length_a   1.000
_cell.length_b   1.000
_cell.length_c   1.000
_cell.angle_alpha   90.00
_cell.angle_beta   90.00
_cell.angle_gamma   90.00
#
_symmetry.space_group_name_H-M   'P 1'
#
loop_
_entity.id
_entity.type
_entity.pdbx_description
1 polymer ?
#
loop_
_entity_poly.entity_id
_entity_poly.type
_entity_poly.pdbx_seq_one_letter_code
_entity_poly.pdbx_strand_id
1 'polypeptide(L)'
;MTVPSVEIADVPAQLPDGAVLLDVREQDEWDAGHAPGALHIPMSEITGRLGEVPNDVQLYVVCRAGGRSARVTQYLNANGWEAVNVEGGMQHWDAAGRPLEGGADGMEPEVI
;
A
#
# COMPACT_ATOMS: atom_id res chain seq x y z
N MET A 1 2.97 -14.73 -15.41
CA MET A 1 3.95 -13.64 -15.20
C MET A 1 4.12 -13.39 -13.71
N THR A 2 5.34 -13.28 -13.26
CA THR A 2 5.63 -13.05 -11.85
C THR A 2 5.53 -11.56 -11.54
N VAL A 3 4.80 -11.21 -10.47
CA VAL A 3 4.73 -9.82 -10.00
C VAL A 3 5.91 -9.57 -9.05
N PRO A 4 6.69 -8.50 -9.25
CA PRO A 4 7.76 -8.16 -8.31
C PRO A 4 7.17 -7.97 -6.91
N SER A 5 7.73 -8.65 -5.93
CA SER A 5 7.20 -8.65 -4.57
C SER A 5 8.31 -8.58 -3.54
N VAL A 6 7.97 -8.02 -2.38
CA VAL A 6 8.84 -7.99 -1.21
C VAL A 6 8.05 -8.45 0.01
N GLU A 7 8.75 -8.93 1.03
CA GLU A 7 8.16 -9.26 2.32
C GLU A 7 8.06 -7.99 3.16
N ILE A 8 7.22 -8.03 4.20
CA ILE A 8 7.06 -6.88 5.08
C ILE A 8 8.40 -6.45 5.72
N ALA A 9 9.26 -7.43 6.02
CA ALA A 9 10.57 -7.15 6.62
C ALA A 9 11.49 -6.35 5.68
N ASP A 10 11.25 -6.41 4.38
CA ASP A 10 12.04 -5.70 3.37
C ASP A 10 11.53 -4.28 3.10
N VAL A 11 10.39 -3.92 3.66
CA VAL A 11 9.87 -2.55 3.56
C VAL A 11 10.52 -1.73 4.66
N PRO A 12 11.23 -0.64 4.33
CA PRO A 12 11.88 0.18 5.36
C PRO A 12 10.88 0.66 6.41
N ALA A 13 11.28 0.64 7.68
CA ALA A 13 10.42 1.11 8.78
C ALA A 13 10.08 2.59 8.62
N GLN A 14 11.05 3.35 8.11
CA GLN A 14 10.82 4.73 7.68
C GLN A 14 11.22 4.80 6.21
N LEU A 15 10.28 5.21 5.36
CA LEU A 15 10.53 5.28 3.94
C LEU A 15 11.49 6.43 3.64
N PRO A 16 12.57 6.16 2.89
CA PRO A 16 13.48 7.24 2.48
C PRO A 16 12.80 8.13 1.44
N ASP A 17 13.39 9.30 1.20
CA ASP A 17 12.99 10.14 0.06
C ASP A 17 13.09 9.31 -1.22
N GLY A 18 12.11 9.42 -2.06
CA GLY A 18 12.07 8.63 -3.30
C GLY A 18 11.39 7.28 -3.14
N ALA A 19 10.79 6.98 -1.99
CA ALA A 19 9.97 5.79 -1.79
C ALA A 19 8.60 6.17 -1.24
N VAL A 20 7.56 5.50 -1.72
CA VAL A 20 6.16 5.77 -1.34
C VAL A 20 5.46 4.44 -1.08
N LEU A 21 4.72 4.38 0.02
CA LEU A 21 3.81 3.26 0.28
C LEU A 21 2.44 3.64 -0.27
N LEU A 22 1.97 2.89 -1.25
CA LEU A 22 0.67 3.11 -1.90
C LEU A 22 -0.32 2.07 -1.39
N ASP A 23 -1.33 2.52 -0.66
CA ASP A 23 -2.40 1.67 -0.13
C ASP A 23 -3.57 1.71 -1.11
N VAL A 24 -3.94 0.55 -1.64
CA VAL A 24 -4.99 0.43 -2.66
C VAL A 24 -6.27 -0.21 -2.13
N ARG A 25 -6.41 -0.26 -0.78
CA ARG A 25 -7.63 -0.75 -0.15
C ARG A 25 -8.77 0.27 -0.32
N GLU A 26 -9.98 -0.18 -0.04
CA GLU A 26 -11.14 0.72 -0.12
C GLU A 26 -11.18 1.68 1.08
N GLN A 27 -12.02 2.68 0.99
CA GLN A 27 -12.06 3.78 1.97
C GLN A 27 -12.35 3.31 3.39
N ASP A 28 -13.25 2.36 3.57
CA ASP A 28 -13.60 1.84 4.89
C ASP A 28 -12.43 1.11 5.55
N GLU A 29 -11.65 0.40 4.77
CA GLU A 29 -10.44 -0.28 5.25
C GLU A 29 -9.38 0.73 5.68
N TRP A 30 -9.19 1.77 4.86
CA TRP A 30 -8.25 2.86 5.17
C TRP A 30 -8.66 3.60 6.45
N ASP A 31 -9.94 3.92 6.56
CA ASP A 31 -10.46 4.66 7.71
C ASP A 31 -10.29 3.89 9.02
N ALA A 32 -10.40 2.57 8.97
CA ALA A 32 -10.24 1.71 10.15
C ALA A 32 -8.80 1.69 10.67
N GLY A 33 -7.83 1.81 9.79
CA GLY A 33 -6.42 1.88 10.17
C GLY A 33 -5.52 1.72 8.97
N HIS A 34 -4.47 2.55 8.91
CA HIS A 34 -3.51 2.56 7.80
C HIS A 34 -2.12 2.93 8.29
N ALA A 35 -1.13 2.67 7.47
CA ALA A 35 0.25 3.02 7.79
C ALA A 35 0.44 4.53 7.75
N PRO A 36 1.15 5.12 8.74
CA PRO A 36 1.43 6.56 8.71
C PRO A 36 2.21 6.96 7.45
N GLY A 37 1.79 8.05 6.84
CA GLY A 37 2.46 8.59 5.65
C GLY A 37 2.14 7.89 4.34
N ALA A 38 1.29 6.87 4.34
CA ALA A 38 0.90 6.18 3.12
C ALA A 38 0.03 7.07 2.23
N LEU A 39 0.16 6.88 0.93
CA LEU A 39 -0.73 7.48 -0.07
C LEU A 39 -1.88 6.52 -0.30
N HIS A 40 -3.11 7.02 -0.24
CA HIS A 40 -4.29 6.19 -0.44
C HIS A 40 -4.98 6.47 -1.78
N ILE A 41 -5.02 5.46 -2.63
CA ILE A 41 -5.82 5.48 -3.86
C ILE A 41 -6.45 4.09 -3.99
N PRO A 42 -7.77 3.95 -3.78
CA PRO A 42 -8.43 2.65 -3.89
C PRO A 42 -8.22 2.01 -5.26
N MET A 43 -8.08 0.70 -5.30
CA MET A 43 -7.90 -0.03 -6.56
C MET A 43 -9.01 0.32 -7.56
N SER A 44 -10.24 0.51 -7.10
CA SER A 44 -11.37 0.87 -7.95
C SER A 44 -11.21 2.23 -8.63
N GLU A 45 -10.31 3.09 -8.12
CA GLU A 45 -10.12 4.45 -8.62
C GLU A 45 -8.77 4.65 -9.30
N ILE A 46 -7.87 3.66 -9.25
CA ILE A 46 -6.48 3.84 -9.67
C ILE A 46 -6.35 4.27 -11.13
N THR A 47 -7.13 3.67 -12.02
CA THR A 47 -7.04 3.98 -13.45
C THR A 47 -7.47 5.41 -13.76
N GLY A 48 -8.43 5.95 -13.01
CA GLY A 48 -8.88 7.33 -13.17
C GLY A 48 -8.00 8.36 -12.44
N ARG A 49 -7.08 7.89 -11.60
CA ARG A 49 -6.26 8.75 -10.74
C ARG A 49 -4.76 8.53 -10.93
N LEU A 50 -4.35 8.01 -12.10
CA LEU A 50 -2.93 7.76 -12.38
C LEU A 50 -2.07 9.01 -12.24
N GLY A 51 -2.62 10.18 -12.52
CA GLY A 51 -1.90 11.44 -12.34
C GLY A 51 -1.50 11.75 -10.89
N GLU A 52 -2.11 11.07 -9.93
CA GLU A 52 -1.79 11.23 -8.51
C GLU A 52 -0.72 10.25 -8.04
N VAL A 53 -0.36 9.26 -8.86
CA VAL A 53 0.67 8.29 -8.52
C VAL A 53 2.03 8.87 -8.87
N PRO A 54 2.91 9.08 -7.88
CA PRO A 54 4.20 9.72 -8.17
C PRO A 54 5.07 8.84 -9.06
N ASN A 55 5.78 9.51 -9.99
CA ASN A 55 6.80 8.90 -10.83
C ASN A 55 8.17 9.08 -10.18
N ASP A 56 9.17 8.38 -10.68
CA ASP A 56 10.55 8.52 -10.24
C ASP A 56 10.75 8.17 -8.75
N VAL A 57 9.84 7.33 -8.22
CA VAL A 57 9.94 6.83 -6.86
C VAL A 57 9.79 5.32 -6.88
N GLN A 58 10.31 4.65 -5.84
CA GLN A 58 10.00 3.24 -5.60
C GLN A 58 8.63 3.15 -4.93
N LEU A 59 7.69 2.50 -5.58
CA LEU A 59 6.36 2.28 -5.00
C LEU A 59 6.32 0.91 -4.32
N TYR A 60 5.91 0.93 -3.05
CA TYR A 60 5.53 -0.27 -2.31
C TYR A 60 4.01 -0.31 -2.28
N VAL A 61 3.41 -1.28 -2.96
CA VAL A 61 1.95 -1.32 -3.12
C VAL A 61 1.38 -2.32 -2.13
N VAL A 62 0.41 -1.88 -1.33
CA VAL A 62 -0.14 -2.69 -0.25
C VAL A 62 -1.66 -2.72 -0.33
N CYS A 63 -2.24 -3.90 -0.02
CA CYS A 63 -3.66 -4.03 0.26
C CYS A 63 -3.81 -4.81 1.57
N ARG A 64 -4.96 -5.45 1.80
CA ARG A 64 -5.16 -6.20 3.06
C ARG A 64 -4.24 -7.42 3.14
N ALA A 65 -4.21 -8.25 2.10
CA ALA A 65 -3.50 -9.53 2.10
C ALA A 65 -2.55 -9.74 0.93
N GLY A 66 -2.51 -8.85 -0.05
CA GLY A 66 -1.57 -8.89 -1.17
C GLY A 66 -2.17 -9.14 -2.56
N GLY A 67 -3.43 -9.53 -2.67
CA GLY A 67 -4.04 -9.88 -3.96
C GLY A 67 -4.37 -8.66 -4.84
N ARG A 68 -5.07 -7.69 -4.30
CA ARG A 68 -5.41 -6.46 -5.02
C ARG A 68 -4.15 -5.67 -5.37
N SER A 69 -3.23 -5.58 -4.42
CA SER A 69 -1.97 -4.85 -4.63
C SER A 69 -1.09 -5.51 -5.69
N ALA A 70 -1.12 -6.83 -5.80
CA ALA A 70 -0.40 -7.52 -6.87
C ALA A 70 -0.92 -7.11 -8.25
N ARG A 71 -2.24 -7.00 -8.41
CA ARG A 71 -2.86 -6.55 -9.67
C ARG A 71 -2.49 -5.11 -9.98
N VAL A 72 -2.52 -4.23 -8.99
CA VAL A 72 -2.16 -2.82 -9.17
C VAL A 72 -0.67 -2.70 -9.52
N THR A 73 0.18 -3.46 -8.84
CA THR A 73 1.62 -3.49 -9.14
C THR A 73 1.87 -3.86 -10.59
N GLN A 74 1.23 -4.92 -11.06
CA GLN A 74 1.37 -5.35 -12.45
C GLN A 74 0.92 -4.29 -13.43
N TYR A 75 -0.22 -3.67 -13.16
CA TYR A 75 -0.76 -2.60 -14.00
C TYR A 75 0.17 -1.38 -14.04
N LEU A 76 0.66 -0.94 -12.89
CA LEU A 76 1.57 0.20 -12.83
C LEU A 76 2.87 -0.06 -13.56
N ASN A 77 3.47 -1.23 -13.36
CA ASN A 77 4.72 -1.58 -14.04
C ASN A 77 4.54 -1.67 -15.56
N ALA A 78 3.38 -2.13 -16.02
CA ALA A 78 3.07 -2.16 -17.46
C ALA A 78 2.90 -0.76 -18.05
N ASN A 79 2.67 0.25 -17.21
CA ASN A 79 2.44 1.63 -17.63
C ASN A 79 3.58 2.58 -17.25
N GLY A 80 4.76 2.05 -16.92
CA GLY A 80 5.97 2.86 -16.75
C GLY A 80 6.33 3.23 -15.32
N TRP A 81 5.59 2.78 -14.32
CA TRP A 81 5.96 2.99 -12.92
C TRP A 81 6.93 1.90 -12.43
N GLU A 82 7.57 2.17 -11.31
CA GLU A 82 8.44 1.21 -10.65
C GLU A 82 7.78 0.79 -9.33
N ALA A 83 7.12 -0.36 -9.34
CA ALA A 83 6.30 -0.82 -8.23
C ALA A 83 6.66 -2.25 -7.83
N VAL A 84 6.57 -2.53 -6.53
CA VAL A 84 6.66 -3.87 -5.99
C VAL A 84 5.45 -4.11 -5.09
N ASN A 85 4.96 -5.35 -5.08
CA ASN A 85 3.87 -5.77 -4.22
C ASN A 85 4.42 -6.11 -2.83
N VAL A 86 3.74 -5.67 -1.78
CA VAL A 86 4.08 -6.08 -0.42
C VAL A 86 3.27 -7.32 -0.08
N GLU A 87 3.93 -8.46 -0.03
CA GLU A 87 3.26 -9.73 0.27
C GLU A 87 2.69 -9.73 1.69
N GLY A 88 1.48 -10.27 1.82
CA GLY A 88 0.77 -10.29 3.09
C GLY A 88 0.15 -8.97 3.48
N GLY A 89 0.48 -7.89 2.80
CA GLY A 89 -0.16 -6.59 2.93
C GLY A 89 -0.25 -6.06 4.35
N MET A 90 -1.33 -5.37 4.64
CA MET A 90 -1.53 -4.76 5.95
C MET A 90 -1.75 -5.80 7.06
N GLN A 91 -2.17 -7.03 6.74
CA GLN A 91 -2.23 -8.09 7.73
C GLN A 91 -0.84 -8.41 8.29
N HIS A 92 0.16 -8.52 7.41
CA HIS A 92 1.54 -8.76 7.85
C HIS A 92 2.16 -7.52 8.50
N TRP A 93 1.78 -6.33 8.04
CA TRP A 93 2.21 -5.07 8.67
C TRP A 93 1.80 -5.03 10.13
N ASP A 94 0.55 -5.32 10.41
CA ASP A 94 -0.01 -5.33 11.76
C ASP A 94 0.61 -6.44 12.60
N ALA A 95 0.73 -7.65 12.04
CA ALA A 95 1.34 -8.79 12.73
C ALA A 95 2.79 -8.53 13.10
N ALA A 96 3.50 -7.71 12.34
CA ALA A 96 4.88 -7.31 12.64
C ALA A 96 4.96 -6.18 13.68
N GLY A 97 3.83 -5.71 14.17
CA GLY A 97 3.79 -4.64 15.18
C GLY A 97 4.11 -3.26 14.64
N ARG A 98 4.01 -3.06 13.33
CA ARG A 98 4.30 -1.76 12.72
C ARG A 98 3.17 -0.77 13.00
N PRO A 99 3.47 0.54 13.02
CA PRO A 99 2.49 1.55 13.44
C PRO A 99 1.31 1.66 12.50
N LEU A 100 0.17 1.97 13.09
CA LEU A 100 -1.08 2.30 12.37
C LEU A 100 -1.59 3.63 12.89
N GLU A 101 -2.29 4.36 12.04
CA GLU A 101 -3.04 5.55 12.42
C GLU A 101 -4.44 5.50 11.79
N GLY A 102 -5.32 6.42 12.18
CA GLY A 102 -6.72 6.40 11.78
C GLY A 102 -7.57 5.77 12.86
N GLY A 103 -8.61 5.06 12.43
CA GLY A 103 -9.61 4.50 13.33
C GLY A 103 -10.82 5.41 13.47
N ALA A 104 -11.99 4.80 13.76
CA ALA A 104 -13.20 5.56 14.04
C ALA A 104 -13.05 6.31 15.36
N ASP A 105 -13.89 7.33 15.58
CA ASP A 105 -13.85 8.16 16.79
C ASP A 105 -13.81 7.29 18.06
N GLY A 106 -12.76 7.48 18.85
CA GLY A 106 -12.57 6.76 20.11
C GLY A 106 -12.12 5.33 19.97
N MET A 107 -11.89 4.85 18.73
CA MET A 107 -11.43 3.49 18.46
C MET A 107 -9.94 3.51 18.12
N GLU A 108 -9.23 2.48 18.53
CA GLU A 108 -7.85 2.31 18.09
C GLU A 108 -7.82 1.87 16.62
N PRO A 109 -6.81 2.31 15.85
CA PRO A 109 -6.68 1.85 14.47
C PRO A 109 -6.45 0.34 14.41
N GLU A 110 -7.05 -0.29 13.40
CA GLU A 110 -6.94 -1.73 13.20
C GLU A 110 -6.98 -2.04 11.70
N VAL A 111 -6.50 -3.22 11.33
CA VAL A 111 -6.62 -3.74 9.97
C VAL A 111 -7.86 -4.64 9.91
N ILE A 112 -8.84 -4.21 9.14
CA ILE A 112 -10.08 -4.98 8.98
C ILE A 112 -10.03 -5.84 7.73
#